data_39d91a20bb171d818110793c9c3c46c4
#
_entry.id   39d91a20bb171d818110793c9c3c46c4
#
_cell.length_a   1.000
_cell.length_b   1.000
_cell.length_c   1.000
_cell.angle_alpha   90.00
_cell.angle_beta   90.00
_cell.angle_gamma   90.00
#
_symmetry.space_group_name_H-M   'P 1'
#
loop_
_entity.id
_entity.type
_entity.pdbx_description
1 polymer ?
#
loop_
_entity_poly.entity_id
_entity_poly.type
_entity_poly.pdbx_seq_one_letter_code
_entity_poly.pdbx_strand_id
1 'polypeptide(L)'
;MHRFLIFLLVLAISVWIGIKITTDPGYVLITWHHLALEMPLWLIVLILITGFILFYYLIRLIKYLLGLPQHWCNNLNNKRLSKIDAIDSQRLFTIIYQKPQNWQNILAALPQLEKKSWISKQQILNLQQESYEGLLSEEKYTDNLLTLENTWRNLSPALKKDPILFNFYIKALIRHHEDTKAELLITKQVKKQWFGPIVSSYSLIKSTNPTRQLALAEKWLKKHPDDPYLLLSLGRLCKQRKLWGKARDYLEKSLIYDASNAETYLELGELFEGLEEPLRALEWFKKGLTKKKS
;
A
#
# COMPACT_ATOMS: atom_id res chain seq x y z
N MET A 1 11.39 18.69 36.71
CA MET A 1 12.70 19.31 36.98
C MET A 1 13.48 19.65 35.72
N HIS A 2 13.68 18.76 34.74
CA HIS A 2 14.44 19.08 33.51
C HIS A 2 13.89 20.26 32.70
N ARG A 3 12.57 20.40 32.57
CA ARG A 3 11.96 21.53 31.83
C ARG A 3 12.22 22.89 32.47
N PHE A 4 12.29 22.96 33.82
CA PHE A 4 12.60 24.18 34.57
C PHE A 4 14.07 24.56 34.42
N LEU A 5 14.97 23.59 34.46
CA LEU A 5 16.40 23.78 34.22
C LEU A 5 16.72 24.32 32.83
N ILE A 6 16.02 23.75 31.79
CA ILE A 6 16.12 24.21 30.38
C ILE A 6 15.65 25.66 30.27
N PHE A 7 14.52 26.02 30.94
CA PHE A 7 13.98 27.37 30.91
C PHE A 7 14.98 28.37 31.57
N LEU A 8 15.57 28.01 32.69
CA LEU A 8 16.54 28.84 33.40
C LEU A 8 17.82 29.02 32.59
N LEU A 9 18.29 27.99 31.91
CA LEU A 9 19.45 28.02 31.02
C LEU A 9 19.20 28.92 29.79
N VAL A 10 18.01 28.82 29.17
CA VAL A 10 17.59 29.68 28.04
C VAL A 10 17.53 31.14 28.50
N LEU A 11 17.00 31.40 29.69
CA LEU A 11 16.90 32.75 30.24
C LEU A 11 18.30 33.34 30.53
N ALA A 12 19.23 32.57 31.10
CA ALA A 12 20.59 32.99 31.34
C ALA A 12 21.35 33.31 30.05
N ILE A 13 21.22 32.46 29.03
CA ILE A 13 21.79 32.68 27.68
C ILE A 13 21.21 33.96 27.06
N SER A 14 19.91 34.18 27.17
CA SER A 14 19.21 35.35 26.60
C SER A 14 19.72 36.65 27.25
N VAL A 15 19.90 36.69 28.58
CA VAL A 15 20.46 37.83 29.31
C VAL A 15 21.90 38.07 28.90
N TRP A 16 22.73 37.02 28.80
CA TRP A 16 24.14 37.13 28.40
C TRP A 16 24.29 37.69 26.95
N ILE A 17 23.45 37.22 26.01
CA ILE A 17 23.39 37.75 24.64
C ILE A 17 22.95 39.22 24.66
N GLY A 18 21.96 39.60 25.47
CA GLY A 18 21.50 40.97 25.60
C GLY A 18 22.60 41.92 26.03
N ILE A 19 23.39 41.55 27.05
CA ILE A 19 24.53 42.34 27.52
C ILE A 19 25.62 42.49 26.45
N LYS A 20 25.92 41.44 25.70
CA LYS A 20 26.89 41.48 24.60
C LYS A 20 26.48 42.40 23.45
N ILE A 21 25.20 42.42 23.10
CA ILE A 21 24.64 43.27 22.03
C ILE A 21 24.73 44.77 22.40
N THR A 22 24.64 45.11 23.68
CA THR A 22 24.69 46.51 24.13
C THR A 22 26.13 47.06 24.20
N THR A 23 27.16 46.22 24.34
CA THR A 23 28.57 46.66 24.46
C THR A 23 29.25 46.89 23.10
N ASP A 24 28.88 46.14 22.03
CA ASP A 24 29.42 46.35 20.68
C ASP A 24 28.31 46.08 19.63
N PRO A 25 27.49 47.06 19.29
CA PRO A 25 26.52 46.92 18.24
C PRO A 25 27.21 47.00 16.87
N GLY A 26 27.55 45.83 16.29
CA GLY A 26 28.03 45.82 14.91
C GLY A 26 26.95 46.41 13.99
N TYR A 27 27.39 47.23 13.01
CA TYR A 27 26.53 47.83 12.01
C TYR A 27 26.70 47.13 10.66
N VAL A 28 25.59 46.90 9.93
CA VAL A 28 25.58 46.41 8.57
C VAL A 28 25.07 47.54 7.68
N LEU A 29 25.85 47.92 6.70
CA LEU A 29 25.54 48.94 5.74
C LEU A 29 25.15 48.28 4.43
N ILE A 30 23.86 48.40 4.03
CA ILE A 30 23.33 47.89 2.79
C ILE A 30 23.16 49.08 1.86
N THR A 31 23.97 49.14 0.79
CA THR A 31 23.91 50.19 -0.25
C THR A 31 23.20 49.62 -1.48
N TRP A 32 22.13 50.29 -1.91
CA TRP A 32 21.46 49.99 -3.17
C TRP A 32 21.22 51.28 -3.92
N HIS A 33 21.95 51.46 -5.02
CA HIS A 33 21.94 52.64 -5.90
C HIS A 33 22.27 53.95 -5.16
N HIS A 34 21.28 54.65 -4.64
CA HIS A 34 21.43 55.94 -3.95
C HIS A 34 20.92 55.92 -2.51
N LEU A 35 20.51 54.73 -2.01
CA LEU A 35 20.04 54.56 -0.64
C LEU A 35 21.07 53.78 0.15
N ALA A 36 21.57 54.37 1.20
CA ALA A 36 22.38 53.70 2.20
C ALA A 36 21.51 53.45 3.49
N LEU A 37 21.29 52.21 3.80
CA LEU A 37 20.53 51.82 5.00
C LEU A 37 21.51 51.28 6.05
N GLU A 38 21.69 52.00 7.12
CA GLU A 38 22.50 51.58 8.27
C GLU A 38 21.59 50.91 9.29
N MET A 39 21.85 49.65 9.57
CA MET A 39 21.10 48.91 10.58
C MET A 39 22.04 48.17 11.55
N PRO A 40 21.70 48.12 12.85
CA PRO A 40 22.45 47.33 13.80
C PRO A 40 22.31 45.84 13.49
N LEU A 41 23.39 45.09 13.59
CA LEU A 41 23.48 43.68 13.21
C LEU A 41 22.42 42.81 13.91
N TRP A 42 22.10 43.12 15.17
CA TRP A 42 21.08 42.40 15.92
C TRP A 42 19.67 42.51 15.28
N LEU A 43 19.37 43.64 14.65
CA LEU A 43 18.07 43.88 14.00
C LEU A 43 17.91 42.99 12.75
N ILE A 44 18.99 42.80 11.98
CA ILE A 44 19.01 41.91 10.82
C ILE A 44 18.80 40.47 11.27
N VAL A 45 19.45 40.03 12.31
CA VAL A 45 19.27 38.67 12.87
C VAL A 45 17.83 38.47 13.34
N LEU A 46 17.23 39.47 13.96
CA LEU A 46 15.83 39.42 14.41
C LEU A 46 14.87 39.34 13.21
N ILE A 47 15.11 40.10 12.14
CA ILE A 47 14.34 40.03 10.90
C ILE A 47 14.44 38.64 10.25
N LEU A 48 15.64 38.06 10.19
CA LEU A 48 15.88 36.73 9.64
C LEU A 48 15.15 35.63 10.45
N ILE A 49 15.24 35.68 11.77
CA ILE A 49 14.56 34.72 12.66
C ILE A 49 13.04 34.85 12.47
N THR A 50 12.51 36.08 12.47
CA THR A 50 11.07 36.31 12.29
C THR A 50 10.60 35.87 10.91
N GLY A 51 11.38 36.14 9.87
CA GLY A 51 11.12 35.68 8.51
C GLY A 51 11.11 34.14 8.40
N PHE A 52 12.04 33.47 9.05
CA PHE A 52 12.10 32.01 9.08
C PHE A 52 10.88 31.38 9.81
N ILE A 53 10.48 31.99 10.92
CA ILE A 53 9.27 31.56 11.67
C ILE A 53 8.01 31.76 10.81
N LEU A 54 7.87 32.92 10.17
CA LEU A 54 6.76 33.21 9.26
C LEU A 54 6.72 32.23 8.08
N PHE A 55 7.88 31.93 7.48
CA PHE A 55 8.01 30.97 6.39
C PHE A 55 7.62 29.55 6.81
N TYR A 56 8.03 29.13 8.02
CA TYR A 56 7.63 27.85 8.59
C TYR A 56 6.11 27.75 8.77
N TYR A 57 5.47 28.78 9.34
CA TYR A 57 4.03 28.81 9.48
C TYR A 57 3.31 28.88 8.14
N LEU A 58 3.86 29.58 7.15
CA LEU A 58 3.33 29.62 5.78
C LEU A 58 3.34 28.23 5.13
N ILE A 59 4.46 27.49 5.22
CA ILE A 59 4.52 26.11 4.72
C ILE A 59 3.53 25.22 5.45
N ARG A 60 3.40 25.36 6.75
CA ARG A 60 2.43 24.62 7.56
C ARG A 60 0.99 24.93 7.16
N LEU A 61 0.69 26.21 6.90
CA LEU A 61 -0.60 26.67 6.42
C LEU A 61 -0.90 26.11 5.01
N ILE A 62 0.06 26.15 4.10
CA ILE A 62 -0.06 25.57 2.75
C ILE A 62 -0.32 24.06 2.84
N LYS A 63 0.44 23.32 3.67
CA LYS A 63 0.19 21.89 3.91
C LYS A 63 -1.18 21.63 4.50
N TYR A 64 -1.66 22.49 5.40
CA TYR A 64 -3.00 22.40 5.96
C TYR A 64 -4.08 22.68 4.90
N LEU A 65 -3.90 23.70 4.07
CA LEU A 65 -4.81 24.06 2.97
C LEU A 65 -4.81 23.01 1.83
N LEU A 66 -3.64 22.46 1.48
CA LEU A 66 -3.53 21.39 0.48
C LEU A 66 -4.01 20.02 1.00
N GLY A 67 -3.98 19.80 2.32
CA GLY A 67 -4.56 18.62 2.97
C GLY A 67 -6.10 18.69 3.14
N LEU A 68 -6.71 19.85 2.99
CA LEU A 68 -8.15 20.06 3.08
C LEU A 68 -9.00 19.49 1.91
N PRO A 69 -8.49 19.37 0.66
CA PRO A 69 -9.34 18.92 -0.44
C PRO A 69 -9.89 17.50 -0.27
N GLN A 70 -9.14 16.59 0.34
CA GLN A 70 -9.61 15.20 0.52
C GLN A 70 -10.72 15.07 1.59
N HIS A 71 -10.61 15.81 2.70
CA HIS A 71 -11.69 15.82 3.72
C HIS A 71 -12.94 16.61 3.27
N TRP A 72 -12.73 17.67 2.51
CA TRP A 72 -13.85 18.47 1.96
C TRP A 72 -14.54 17.76 0.80
N CYS A 73 -13.81 17.13 -0.11
CA CYS A 73 -14.41 16.28 -1.15
C CYS A 73 -15.19 15.11 -0.55
N ASN A 74 -14.67 14.45 0.49
CA ASN A 74 -15.41 13.40 1.20
C ASN A 74 -16.64 13.95 1.90
N ASN A 75 -16.58 15.15 2.49
CA ASN A 75 -17.71 15.74 3.20
C ASN A 75 -18.76 16.33 2.24
N LEU A 76 -18.36 16.86 1.08
CA LEU A 76 -19.26 17.29 0.02
C LEU A 76 -19.90 16.10 -0.71
N ASN A 77 -19.17 15.02 -0.93
CA ASN A 77 -19.73 13.77 -1.45
C ASN A 77 -20.70 13.12 -0.45
N ASN A 78 -20.38 13.13 0.85
CA ASN A 78 -21.32 12.66 1.88
C ASN A 78 -22.60 13.54 1.97
N LYS A 79 -22.49 14.86 1.81
CA LYS A 79 -23.67 15.76 1.75
C LYS A 79 -24.46 15.62 0.44
N ARG A 80 -23.82 15.31 -0.69
CA ARG A 80 -24.53 15.00 -1.95
C ARG A 80 -25.24 13.66 -1.87
N LEU A 81 -24.62 12.65 -1.26
CA LEU A 81 -25.23 11.34 -1.03
C LEU A 81 -26.42 11.40 -0.06
N SER A 82 -26.39 12.29 0.97
CA SER A 82 -27.53 12.47 1.87
C SER A 82 -28.74 13.18 1.22
N LYS A 83 -28.54 13.93 0.14
CA LYS A 83 -29.63 14.52 -0.67
C LYS A 83 -30.26 13.55 -1.68
N ILE A 84 -29.65 12.40 -1.92
CA ILE A 84 -30.15 11.33 -2.80
C ILE A 84 -31.20 10.45 -2.06
N ASP A 85 -31.51 10.74 -0.80
CA ASP A 85 -32.51 10.00 0.00
C ASP A 85 -33.94 9.99 -0.60
N ALA A 86 -34.20 10.76 -1.67
CA ALA A 86 -35.50 10.83 -2.33
C ALA A 86 -35.58 10.11 -3.70
N ILE A 87 -34.46 9.67 -4.26
CA ILE A 87 -34.45 9.06 -5.61
C ILE A 87 -34.07 7.58 -5.49
N ASP A 88 -35.09 6.74 -5.62
CA ASP A 88 -35.03 5.30 -5.95
C ASP A 88 -33.74 4.57 -5.54
N SER A 89 -33.84 3.93 -4.39
CA SER A 89 -32.81 3.01 -3.88
C SER A 89 -32.41 1.92 -4.89
N GLN A 90 -33.31 1.51 -5.78
CA GLN A 90 -33.03 0.62 -6.92
C GLN A 90 -32.11 1.26 -7.96
N ARG A 91 -32.22 2.56 -8.24
CA ARG A 91 -31.31 3.28 -9.14
C ARG A 91 -29.92 3.41 -8.55
N LEU A 92 -29.80 3.61 -7.25
CA LEU A 92 -28.50 3.63 -6.55
C LEU A 92 -27.79 2.27 -6.67
N PHE A 93 -28.54 1.19 -6.49
CA PHE A 93 -28.00 -0.17 -6.67
C PHE A 93 -27.55 -0.40 -8.11
N THR A 94 -28.33 0.03 -9.08
CA THR A 94 -28.00 -0.08 -10.51
C THR A 94 -26.78 0.78 -10.89
N ILE A 95 -26.65 2.00 -10.34
CA ILE A 95 -25.50 2.88 -10.57
C ILE A 95 -24.22 2.33 -9.92
N ILE A 96 -24.32 1.72 -8.75
CA ILE A 96 -23.21 1.07 -8.05
C ILE A 96 -22.72 -0.13 -8.88
N TYR A 97 -23.62 -0.95 -9.41
CA TYR A 97 -23.28 -2.11 -10.24
C TYR A 97 -22.88 -1.78 -11.68
N GLN A 98 -23.38 -0.69 -12.26
CA GLN A 98 -23.05 -0.29 -13.64
C GLN A 98 -21.75 0.51 -13.79
N LYS A 99 -21.20 1.06 -12.71
CA LYS A 99 -19.88 1.76 -12.72
C LYS A 99 -18.98 1.23 -11.63
N PRO A 100 -18.30 0.09 -11.84
CA PRO A 100 -17.41 -0.52 -10.85
C PRO A 100 -16.16 0.31 -10.51
N GLN A 101 -16.00 1.53 -11.04
CA GLN A 101 -14.78 2.33 -10.93
C GLN A 101 -14.70 3.23 -9.69
N ASN A 102 -15.64 3.15 -8.75
CA ASN A 102 -15.63 4.07 -7.60
C ASN A 102 -15.90 3.35 -6.27
N TRP A 103 -15.03 2.38 -5.97
CA TRP A 103 -15.11 1.54 -4.78
C TRP A 103 -15.21 2.32 -3.47
N GLN A 104 -14.50 3.46 -3.37
CA GLN A 104 -14.56 4.33 -2.19
C GLN A 104 -15.96 4.92 -1.97
N ASN A 105 -16.65 5.31 -3.03
CA ASN A 105 -18.01 5.85 -2.92
C ASN A 105 -19.00 4.76 -2.52
N ILE A 106 -18.79 3.51 -2.99
CA ILE A 106 -19.61 2.37 -2.58
C ILE A 106 -19.46 2.14 -1.07
N LEU A 107 -18.23 2.09 -0.56
CA LEU A 107 -17.98 1.94 0.88
C LEU A 107 -18.56 3.09 1.71
N ALA A 108 -18.52 4.32 1.21
CA ALA A 108 -19.12 5.48 1.88
C ALA A 108 -20.65 5.41 1.92
N ALA A 109 -21.28 4.76 0.96
CA ALA A 109 -22.74 4.60 0.88
C ALA A 109 -23.27 3.41 1.73
N LEU A 110 -22.43 2.42 2.05
CA LEU A 110 -22.85 1.22 2.78
C LEU A 110 -23.60 1.49 4.09
N PRO A 111 -23.18 2.42 4.99
CA PRO A 111 -23.89 2.67 6.23
C PRO A 111 -25.32 3.22 6.03
N GLN A 112 -25.57 3.83 4.87
CA GLN A 112 -26.92 4.32 4.52
C GLN A 112 -27.75 3.16 3.94
N LEU A 113 -27.11 2.25 3.18
CA LEU A 113 -27.74 1.06 2.63
C LEU A 113 -28.15 0.06 3.73
N GLU A 114 -27.35 -0.07 4.79
CA GLU A 114 -27.65 -0.92 5.95
C GLU A 114 -28.97 -0.54 6.67
N LYS A 115 -29.36 0.72 6.59
CA LYS A 115 -30.61 1.23 7.20
C LYS A 115 -31.86 0.91 6.38
N LYS A 116 -31.69 0.41 5.14
CA LYS A 116 -32.82 0.12 4.24
C LYS A 116 -33.26 -1.34 4.40
N SER A 117 -34.57 -1.54 4.58
CA SER A 117 -35.16 -2.86 4.87
C SER A 117 -35.17 -3.84 3.65
N TRP A 118 -34.91 -3.37 2.44
CA TRP A 118 -34.98 -4.15 1.20
C TRP A 118 -33.64 -4.81 0.81
N ILE A 119 -32.53 -4.46 1.49
CA ILE A 119 -31.20 -5.09 1.28
C ILE A 119 -30.94 -6.07 2.43
N SER A 120 -30.60 -7.30 2.09
CA SER A 120 -30.21 -8.29 3.10
C SER A 120 -28.81 -8.01 3.65
N LYS A 121 -28.56 -8.35 4.91
CA LYS A 121 -27.23 -8.24 5.51
C LYS A 121 -26.14 -8.96 4.70
N GLN A 122 -26.49 -10.08 4.06
CA GLN A 122 -25.56 -10.85 3.24
C GLN A 122 -25.18 -10.07 1.97
N GLN A 123 -26.13 -9.40 1.30
CA GLN A 123 -25.84 -8.56 0.13
C GLN A 123 -24.92 -7.40 0.49
N ILE A 124 -25.10 -6.80 1.65
CA ILE A 124 -24.22 -5.72 2.14
C ILE A 124 -22.80 -6.24 2.38
N LEU A 125 -22.66 -7.41 3.03
CA LEU A 125 -21.37 -8.04 3.24
C LEU A 125 -20.66 -8.38 1.93
N ASN A 126 -21.37 -8.93 0.96
CA ASN A 126 -20.82 -9.24 -0.36
C ASN A 126 -20.35 -7.97 -1.07
N LEU A 127 -21.17 -6.91 -1.07
CA LEU A 127 -20.83 -5.62 -1.68
C LEU A 127 -19.63 -4.97 -0.99
N GLN A 128 -19.54 -5.10 0.33
CA GLN A 128 -18.42 -4.62 1.11
C GLN A 128 -17.14 -5.39 0.75
N GLN A 129 -17.22 -6.72 0.64
CA GLN A 129 -16.10 -7.57 0.24
C GLN A 129 -15.62 -7.21 -1.17
N GLU A 130 -16.51 -7.17 -2.16
CA GLU A 130 -16.19 -6.78 -3.56
C GLU A 130 -15.54 -5.40 -3.64
N SER A 131 -16.05 -4.44 -2.84
CA SER A 131 -15.48 -3.09 -2.82
C SER A 131 -14.05 -3.05 -2.27
N TYR A 132 -13.78 -3.82 -1.23
CA TYR A 132 -12.42 -3.92 -0.70
C TYR A 132 -11.49 -4.74 -1.60
N GLU A 133 -11.99 -5.76 -2.29
CA GLU A 133 -11.25 -6.48 -3.33
C GLU A 133 -10.83 -5.52 -4.45
N GLY A 134 -11.76 -4.73 -4.95
CA GLY A 134 -11.47 -3.71 -5.96
C GLY A 134 -10.45 -2.67 -5.50
N LEU A 135 -10.58 -2.16 -4.27
CA LEU A 135 -9.62 -1.19 -3.70
C LEU A 135 -8.22 -1.77 -3.52
N LEU A 136 -8.11 -3.04 -3.13
CA LEU A 136 -6.82 -3.68 -2.89
C LEU A 136 -6.16 -4.21 -4.17
N SER A 137 -6.96 -4.52 -5.21
CA SER A 137 -6.45 -5.04 -6.48
C SER A 137 -5.96 -3.96 -7.43
N GLU A 138 -6.62 -2.80 -7.45
CA GLU A 138 -6.28 -1.70 -8.36
C GLU A 138 -5.11 -0.87 -7.84
N GLU A 139 -4.06 -0.72 -8.66
CA GLU A 139 -2.88 0.10 -8.34
C GLU A 139 -3.26 1.54 -7.98
N LYS A 140 -4.21 2.12 -8.71
CA LYS A 140 -4.69 3.49 -8.48
C LYS A 140 -5.07 3.79 -7.03
N TYR A 141 -5.61 2.82 -6.30
CA TYR A 141 -6.02 3.01 -4.90
C TYR A 141 -4.95 2.57 -3.91
N THR A 142 -3.93 1.88 -4.39
CA THR A 142 -2.83 1.36 -3.57
C THR A 142 -1.48 2.01 -3.91
N ASP A 143 -1.49 3.13 -4.66
CA ASP A 143 -0.27 3.88 -5.04
C ASP A 143 0.60 4.31 -3.86
N ASN A 144 -0.03 4.52 -2.69
CA ASN A 144 0.65 4.93 -1.48
C ASN A 144 0.48 3.89 -0.38
N LEU A 145 1.60 3.46 0.21
CA LEU A 145 1.63 2.52 1.33
C LEU A 145 0.73 2.96 2.50
N LEU A 146 0.70 4.26 2.81
CA LEU A 146 -0.19 4.80 3.86
C LEU A 146 -1.67 4.59 3.53
N THR A 147 -2.05 4.76 2.28
CA THR A 147 -3.43 4.53 1.82
C THR A 147 -3.79 3.06 1.92
N LEU A 148 -2.90 2.17 1.49
CA LEU A 148 -3.05 0.72 1.61
C LEU A 148 -3.21 0.30 3.08
N GLU A 149 -2.34 0.78 3.97
CA GLU A 149 -2.40 0.45 5.39
C GLU A 149 -3.66 0.98 6.08
N ASN A 150 -4.09 2.20 5.73
CA ASN A 150 -5.33 2.78 6.24
C ASN A 150 -6.55 1.99 5.75
N THR A 151 -6.58 1.61 4.48
CA THR A 151 -7.64 0.76 3.91
C THR A 151 -7.71 -0.56 4.67
N TRP A 152 -6.57 -1.24 4.85
CA TRP A 152 -6.51 -2.49 5.60
C TRP A 152 -6.91 -2.33 7.08
N ARG A 153 -6.48 -1.23 7.72
CA ARG A 153 -6.83 -0.93 9.12
C ARG A 153 -8.32 -0.75 9.32
N ASN A 154 -9.00 -0.13 8.38
CA ASN A 154 -10.42 0.17 8.42
C ASN A 154 -11.32 -1.05 8.15
N LEU A 155 -10.77 -2.18 7.66
CA LEU A 155 -11.54 -3.40 7.51
C LEU A 155 -12.03 -3.93 8.87
N SER A 156 -13.24 -4.47 8.86
CA SER A 156 -13.79 -5.19 10.02
C SER A 156 -12.94 -6.44 10.36
N PRO A 157 -12.93 -6.89 11.63
CA PRO A 157 -12.20 -8.10 12.01
C PRO A 157 -12.63 -9.36 11.25
N ALA A 158 -13.88 -9.42 10.79
CA ALA A 158 -14.40 -10.51 9.98
C ALA A 158 -13.76 -10.51 8.58
N LEU A 159 -13.73 -9.36 7.88
CA LEU A 159 -13.13 -9.20 6.57
C LEU A 159 -11.60 -9.38 6.59
N LYS A 160 -10.92 -8.99 7.67
CA LYS A 160 -9.48 -9.26 7.83
C LYS A 160 -9.13 -10.74 7.90
N LYS A 161 -10.10 -11.60 8.22
CA LYS A 161 -9.93 -13.06 8.23
C LYS A 161 -10.23 -13.69 6.88
N ASP A 162 -10.81 -12.93 5.95
CA ASP A 162 -11.09 -13.40 4.60
C ASP A 162 -9.75 -13.67 3.87
N PRO A 163 -9.51 -14.92 3.41
CA PRO A 163 -8.24 -15.27 2.78
C PRO A 163 -8.04 -14.59 1.41
N ILE A 164 -9.12 -14.25 0.71
CA ILE A 164 -9.06 -13.57 -0.59
C ILE A 164 -8.60 -12.13 -0.38
N LEU A 165 -9.27 -11.37 0.50
CA LEU A 165 -8.88 -10.00 0.84
C LEU A 165 -7.47 -9.94 1.40
N PHE A 166 -7.11 -10.90 2.24
CA PHE A 166 -5.76 -11.00 2.78
C PHE A 166 -4.72 -11.21 1.67
N ASN A 167 -5.02 -12.04 0.66
CA ASN A 167 -4.12 -12.26 -0.48
C ASN A 167 -3.94 -10.99 -1.33
N PHE A 168 -5.00 -10.21 -1.56
CA PHE A 168 -4.89 -8.92 -2.25
C PHE A 168 -4.02 -7.94 -1.45
N TYR A 169 -4.18 -7.87 -0.13
CA TYR A 169 -3.33 -7.04 0.73
C TYR A 169 -1.87 -7.45 0.66
N ILE A 170 -1.56 -8.76 0.71
CA ILE A 170 -0.20 -9.28 0.55
C ILE A 170 0.39 -8.90 -0.80
N LYS A 171 -0.34 -9.10 -1.90
CA LYS A 171 0.11 -8.72 -3.24
C LYS A 171 0.40 -7.21 -3.34
N ALA A 172 -0.43 -6.38 -2.70
CA ALA A 172 -0.20 -4.94 -2.64
C ALA A 172 1.07 -4.59 -1.83
N LEU A 173 1.32 -5.23 -0.68
CA LEU A 173 2.57 -5.05 0.08
C LEU A 173 3.81 -5.41 -0.74
N ILE A 174 3.77 -6.51 -1.50
CA ILE A 174 4.88 -6.93 -2.37
C ILE A 174 5.13 -5.89 -3.46
N ARG A 175 4.10 -5.30 -4.07
CA ARG A 175 4.25 -4.19 -5.03
C ARG A 175 4.94 -2.97 -4.42
N HIS A 176 4.69 -2.69 -3.14
CA HIS A 176 5.34 -1.61 -2.40
C HIS A 176 6.72 -1.99 -1.82
N HIS A 177 7.28 -3.13 -2.21
CA HIS A 177 8.57 -3.63 -1.70
C HIS A 177 8.62 -3.84 -0.18
N GLU A 178 7.44 -4.02 0.45
CA GLU A 178 7.32 -4.38 1.87
C GLU A 178 7.48 -5.91 2.07
N ASP A 179 8.52 -6.46 1.44
CA ASP A 179 8.77 -7.89 1.34
C ASP A 179 8.90 -8.57 2.72
N THR A 180 9.61 -7.94 3.66
CA THR A 180 9.79 -8.47 5.01
C THR A 180 8.46 -8.59 5.77
N LYS A 181 7.59 -7.59 5.62
CA LYS A 181 6.26 -7.58 6.24
C LYS A 181 5.35 -8.63 5.61
N ALA A 182 5.38 -8.73 4.27
CA ALA A 182 4.63 -9.74 3.53
C ALA A 182 5.06 -11.17 3.93
N GLU A 183 6.36 -11.46 4.01
CA GLU A 183 6.89 -12.76 4.42
C GLU A 183 6.42 -13.16 5.82
N LEU A 184 6.50 -12.23 6.78
CA LEU A 184 6.04 -12.46 8.15
C LEU A 184 4.54 -12.73 8.22
N LEU A 185 3.74 -11.99 7.47
CA LEU A 185 2.28 -12.16 7.43
C LEU A 185 1.88 -13.49 6.79
N ILE A 186 2.49 -13.88 5.65
CA ILE A 186 2.23 -15.16 4.98
C ILE A 186 2.60 -16.32 5.91
N THR A 187 3.80 -16.30 6.48
CA THR A 187 4.26 -17.39 7.35
C THR A 187 3.40 -17.55 8.60
N LYS A 188 2.87 -16.45 9.13
CA LYS A 188 1.91 -16.49 10.25
C LYS A 188 0.55 -17.04 9.83
N GLN A 189 0.05 -16.65 8.64
CA GLN A 189 -1.25 -17.10 8.14
C GLN A 189 -1.23 -18.58 7.77
N VAL A 190 -0.21 -19.06 7.08
CA VAL A 190 -0.04 -20.47 6.69
C VAL A 190 -0.03 -21.41 7.91
N LYS A 191 0.48 -20.97 9.06
CA LYS A 191 0.43 -21.73 10.31
C LYS A 191 -0.97 -21.84 10.91
N LYS A 192 -1.84 -20.85 10.65
CA LYS A 192 -3.21 -20.81 11.16
C LYS A 192 -4.17 -21.53 10.24
N GLN A 193 -4.11 -21.20 8.97
CA GLN A 193 -5.02 -21.70 7.95
C GLN A 193 -4.29 -21.72 6.62
N TRP A 194 -4.30 -22.89 6.00
CA TRP A 194 -3.74 -23.06 4.65
C TRP A 194 -4.66 -22.47 3.60
N PHE A 195 -4.09 -21.70 2.68
CA PHE A 195 -4.82 -21.16 1.53
C PHE A 195 -3.85 -21.03 0.34
N GLY A 196 -4.04 -21.86 -0.69
CA GLY A 196 -3.14 -21.98 -1.83
C GLY A 196 -2.75 -20.64 -2.49
N PRO A 197 -3.69 -19.74 -2.84
CA PRO A 197 -3.37 -18.45 -3.44
C PRO A 197 -2.41 -17.58 -2.62
N ILE A 198 -2.47 -17.61 -1.30
CA ILE A 198 -1.51 -16.90 -0.43
C ILE A 198 -0.13 -17.55 -0.53
N VAL A 199 -0.09 -18.87 -0.62
CA VAL A 199 1.17 -19.63 -0.73
C VAL A 199 1.85 -19.34 -2.08
N SER A 200 1.09 -19.20 -3.17
CA SER A 200 1.69 -18.81 -4.46
C SER A 200 2.31 -17.40 -4.40
N SER A 201 1.73 -16.48 -3.64
CA SER A 201 2.27 -15.13 -3.44
C SER A 201 3.60 -15.12 -2.66
N TYR A 202 3.91 -16.18 -1.90
CA TYR A 202 5.18 -16.31 -1.17
C TYR A 202 6.41 -16.27 -2.07
N SER A 203 6.32 -16.85 -3.26
CA SER A 203 7.40 -16.86 -4.25
C SER A 203 7.65 -15.53 -4.95
N LEU A 204 6.70 -14.56 -4.82
CA LEU A 204 6.84 -13.22 -5.38
C LEU A 204 7.64 -12.30 -4.47
N ILE A 205 7.87 -12.69 -3.22
CA ILE A 205 8.62 -11.93 -2.22
C ILE A 205 10.12 -11.99 -2.55
N LYS A 206 10.77 -10.84 -2.57
CA LYS A 206 12.23 -10.71 -2.64
C LYS A 206 12.82 -10.86 -1.23
N SER A 207 12.92 -12.11 -0.76
CA SER A 207 13.44 -12.38 0.59
C SER A 207 14.93 -12.04 0.69
N THR A 208 15.33 -11.50 1.85
CA THR A 208 16.75 -11.27 2.18
C THR A 208 17.56 -12.57 2.26
N ASN A 209 16.88 -13.71 2.45
CA ASN A 209 17.51 -15.05 2.48
C ASN A 209 16.74 -16.03 1.59
N PRO A 210 17.02 -16.05 0.27
CA PRO A 210 16.34 -16.93 -0.68
C PRO A 210 16.51 -18.44 -0.39
N THR A 211 17.62 -18.82 0.24
CA THR A 211 17.87 -20.23 0.63
C THR A 211 16.90 -20.66 1.71
N ARG A 212 16.71 -19.83 2.73
CA ARG A 212 15.76 -20.07 3.81
C ARG A 212 14.32 -20.05 3.30
N GLN A 213 14.03 -19.17 2.35
CA GLN A 213 12.70 -19.07 1.73
C GLN A 213 12.33 -20.38 1.02
N LEU A 214 13.24 -20.92 0.17
CA LEU A 214 13.02 -22.19 -0.51
C LEU A 214 12.90 -23.35 0.48
N ALA A 215 13.80 -23.45 1.47
CA ALA A 215 13.76 -24.53 2.46
C ALA A 215 12.45 -24.52 3.29
N LEU A 216 11.88 -23.34 3.56
CA LEU A 216 10.60 -23.23 4.24
C LEU A 216 9.43 -23.71 3.35
N ALA A 217 9.44 -23.35 2.07
CA ALA A 217 8.45 -23.84 1.12
C ALA A 217 8.54 -25.37 0.92
N GLU A 218 9.75 -25.94 0.83
CA GLU A 218 9.96 -27.40 0.79
C GLU A 218 9.46 -28.08 2.08
N LYS A 219 9.55 -27.42 3.23
CA LYS A 219 8.98 -27.96 4.47
C LYS A 219 7.45 -28.00 4.42
N TRP A 220 6.81 -27.03 3.78
CA TRP A 220 5.35 -27.04 3.58
C TRP A 220 4.92 -28.17 2.65
N LEU A 221 5.75 -28.51 1.64
CA LEU A 221 5.48 -29.58 0.70
C LEU A 221 5.28 -30.94 1.38
N LYS A 222 5.96 -31.18 2.52
CA LYS A 222 5.77 -32.42 3.31
C LYS A 222 4.34 -32.57 3.86
N LYS A 223 3.62 -31.46 4.06
CA LYS A 223 2.26 -31.46 4.57
C LYS A 223 1.19 -31.30 3.48
N HIS A 224 1.57 -30.68 2.37
CA HIS A 224 0.69 -30.35 1.25
C HIS A 224 1.37 -30.74 -0.07
N PRO A 225 1.62 -32.04 -0.33
CA PRO A 225 2.40 -32.51 -1.48
C PRO A 225 1.71 -32.26 -2.82
N ASP A 226 0.38 -32.16 -2.81
CA ASP A 226 -0.48 -32.11 -4.00
C ASP A 226 -1.10 -30.73 -4.23
N ASP A 227 -0.67 -29.71 -3.48
CA ASP A 227 -1.19 -28.36 -3.61
C ASP A 227 -0.55 -27.66 -4.84
N PRO A 228 -1.35 -27.33 -5.89
CA PRO A 228 -0.81 -26.75 -7.12
C PRO A 228 -0.20 -25.37 -6.93
N TYR A 229 -0.71 -24.57 -5.99
CA TYR A 229 -0.19 -23.23 -5.69
C TYR A 229 1.17 -23.29 -4.96
N LEU A 230 1.35 -24.28 -4.09
CA LEU A 230 2.65 -24.51 -3.44
C LEU A 230 3.68 -25.01 -4.48
N LEU A 231 3.29 -25.91 -5.36
CA LEU A 231 4.14 -26.42 -6.42
C LEU A 231 4.55 -25.30 -7.38
N LEU A 232 3.62 -24.41 -7.75
CA LEU A 232 3.92 -23.18 -8.51
C LEU A 232 4.93 -22.29 -7.76
N SER A 233 4.72 -22.08 -6.47
CA SER A 233 5.62 -21.29 -5.62
C SER A 233 7.04 -21.89 -5.60
N LEU A 234 7.15 -23.19 -5.40
CA LEU A 234 8.44 -23.90 -5.42
C LEU A 234 9.12 -23.82 -6.79
N GLY A 235 8.36 -23.96 -7.87
CA GLY A 235 8.85 -23.79 -9.23
C GLY A 235 9.47 -22.40 -9.45
N ARG A 236 8.79 -21.33 -9.04
CA ARG A 236 9.28 -19.96 -9.09
C ARG A 236 10.56 -19.76 -8.27
N LEU A 237 10.57 -20.23 -7.03
CA LEU A 237 11.75 -20.13 -6.15
C LEU A 237 12.94 -20.89 -6.70
N CYS A 238 12.74 -22.08 -7.27
CA CYS A 238 13.79 -22.83 -7.93
C CYS A 238 14.28 -22.13 -9.21
N LYS A 239 13.38 -21.56 -10.03
CA LYS A 239 13.73 -20.79 -11.22
C LYS A 239 14.61 -19.57 -10.87
N GLN A 240 14.24 -18.80 -9.85
CA GLN A 240 15.02 -17.66 -9.35
C GLN A 240 16.44 -18.05 -8.93
N ARG A 241 16.63 -19.28 -8.48
CA ARG A 241 17.92 -19.84 -8.08
C ARG A 241 18.64 -20.62 -9.19
N LYS A 242 18.13 -20.58 -10.42
CA LYS A 242 18.66 -21.31 -11.57
C LYS A 242 18.71 -22.84 -11.37
N LEU A 243 17.84 -23.38 -10.51
CA LEU A 243 17.67 -24.81 -10.31
C LEU A 243 16.66 -25.34 -11.32
N TRP A 244 17.00 -25.26 -12.60
CA TRP A 244 16.11 -25.45 -13.75
C TRP A 244 15.35 -26.76 -13.74
N GLY A 245 16.07 -27.89 -13.46
CA GLY A 245 15.44 -29.21 -13.41
C GLY A 245 14.37 -29.31 -12.32
N LYS A 246 14.68 -28.88 -11.09
CA LYS A 246 13.68 -28.85 -10.01
C LYS A 246 12.53 -27.90 -10.31
N ALA A 247 12.82 -26.74 -10.91
CA ALA A 247 11.80 -25.78 -11.28
C ALA A 247 10.79 -26.39 -12.25
N ARG A 248 11.29 -27.07 -13.30
CA ARG A 248 10.46 -27.78 -14.27
C ARG A 248 9.60 -28.83 -13.59
N ASP A 249 10.20 -29.71 -12.80
CA ASP A 249 9.50 -30.81 -12.12
C ASP A 249 8.35 -30.31 -11.24
N TYR A 250 8.58 -29.21 -10.47
CA TYR A 250 7.53 -28.60 -9.65
C TYR A 250 6.41 -27.96 -10.48
N LEU A 251 6.76 -27.24 -11.56
CA LEU A 251 5.77 -26.59 -12.41
C LEU A 251 4.93 -27.61 -13.19
N GLU A 252 5.56 -28.65 -13.74
CA GLU A 252 4.83 -29.74 -14.41
C GLU A 252 3.90 -30.48 -13.45
N LYS A 253 4.36 -30.77 -12.21
CA LYS A 253 3.50 -31.34 -11.17
C LYS A 253 2.33 -30.40 -10.80
N SER A 254 2.55 -29.10 -10.75
CA SER A 254 1.47 -28.13 -10.50
C SER A 254 0.35 -28.27 -11.53
N LEU A 255 0.69 -28.47 -12.82
CA LEU A 255 -0.29 -28.66 -13.88
C LEU A 255 -1.02 -30.01 -13.83
N ILE A 256 -0.41 -31.03 -13.22
CA ILE A 256 -1.10 -32.32 -13.01
C ILE A 256 -2.28 -32.13 -12.05
N TYR A 257 -2.12 -31.31 -10.99
CA TYR A 257 -3.15 -31.07 -9.99
C TYR A 257 -4.10 -29.93 -10.37
N ASP A 258 -3.62 -28.93 -11.14
CA ASP A 258 -4.46 -27.85 -11.67
C ASP A 258 -4.04 -27.46 -13.09
N ALA A 259 -4.62 -28.15 -14.07
CA ALA A 259 -4.39 -27.90 -15.49
C ALA A 259 -5.02 -26.58 -15.99
N SER A 260 -5.80 -25.87 -15.15
CA SER A 260 -6.44 -24.61 -15.51
C SER A 260 -5.60 -23.37 -15.13
N ASN A 261 -4.57 -23.55 -14.31
CA ASN A 261 -3.76 -22.44 -13.80
C ASN A 261 -2.86 -21.82 -14.89
N ALA A 262 -3.34 -20.72 -15.47
CA ALA A 262 -2.61 -19.99 -16.52
C ALA A 262 -1.24 -19.46 -16.07
N GLU A 263 -1.07 -19.14 -14.78
CA GLU A 263 0.22 -18.66 -14.24
C GLU A 263 1.32 -19.74 -14.33
N THR A 264 0.95 -21.02 -14.12
CA THR A 264 1.93 -22.13 -14.20
C THR A 264 2.43 -22.33 -15.64
N TYR A 265 1.55 -22.18 -16.65
CA TYR A 265 1.96 -22.21 -18.04
C TYR A 265 2.92 -21.06 -18.40
N LEU A 266 2.65 -19.87 -17.89
CA LEU A 266 3.51 -18.71 -18.07
C LEU A 266 4.91 -18.99 -17.49
N GLU A 267 4.99 -19.51 -16.27
CA GLU A 267 6.25 -19.81 -15.59
C GLU A 267 7.06 -20.90 -16.32
N LEU A 268 6.38 -21.90 -16.91
CA LEU A 268 7.06 -22.90 -17.75
C LEU A 268 7.58 -22.27 -19.03
N GLY A 269 6.81 -21.38 -19.67
CA GLY A 269 7.27 -20.64 -20.84
C GLY A 269 8.54 -19.83 -20.55
N GLU A 270 8.53 -19.04 -19.48
CA GLU A 270 9.69 -18.25 -19.03
C GLU A 270 10.89 -19.13 -18.63
N LEU A 271 10.63 -20.31 -18.06
CA LEU A 271 11.68 -21.27 -17.73
C LEU A 271 12.40 -21.78 -18.99
N PHE A 272 11.63 -22.18 -20.03
CA PHE A 272 12.21 -22.67 -21.30
C PHE A 272 12.87 -21.53 -22.10
N GLU A 273 12.36 -20.30 -21.98
CA GLU A 273 13.03 -19.12 -22.53
C GLU A 273 14.40 -18.90 -21.86
N GLY A 274 14.47 -19.02 -20.52
CA GLY A 274 15.73 -18.95 -19.77
C GLY A 274 16.70 -20.10 -20.02
N LEU A 275 16.23 -21.21 -20.60
CA LEU A 275 17.05 -22.35 -21.07
C LEU A 275 17.46 -22.23 -22.55
N GLU A 276 17.15 -21.09 -23.19
CA GLU A 276 17.40 -20.86 -24.62
C GLU A 276 16.64 -21.84 -25.56
N GLU A 277 15.48 -22.36 -25.12
CA GLU A 277 14.60 -23.24 -25.86
C GLU A 277 13.31 -22.52 -26.33
N PRO A 278 13.39 -21.56 -27.27
CA PRO A 278 12.27 -20.66 -27.60
C PRO A 278 11.04 -21.36 -28.19
N LEU A 279 11.24 -22.46 -28.91
CA LEU A 279 10.12 -23.22 -29.48
C LEU A 279 9.27 -23.86 -28.38
N ARG A 280 9.90 -24.45 -27.39
CA ARG A 280 9.19 -25.00 -26.22
C ARG A 280 8.53 -23.91 -25.37
N ALA A 281 9.21 -22.80 -25.19
CA ALA A 281 8.63 -21.64 -24.51
C ALA A 281 7.33 -21.19 -25.19
N LEU A 282 7.34 -21.06 -26.52
CA LEU A 282 6.17 -20.68 -27.30
C LEU A 282 5.01 -21.67 -27.16
N GLU A 283 5.28 -22.96 -27.11
CA GLU A 283 4.25 -23.98 -26.89
C GLU A 283 3.55 -23.80 -25.53
N TRP A 284 4.33 -23.55 -24.46
CA TRP A 284 3.77 -23.35 -23.13
C TRP A 284 2.97 -22.04 -23.05
N PHE A 285 3.43 -20.95 -23.63
CA PHE A 285 2.68 -19.69 -23.70
C PHE A 285 1.35 -19.85 -24.46
N LYS A 286 1.34 -20.55 -25.60
CA LYS A 286 0.11 -20.85 -26.36
C LYS A 286 -0.88 -21.67 -25.52
N LYS A 287 -0.42 -22.71 -24.81
CA LYS A 287 -1.27 -23.50 -23.91
C LYS A 287 -1.88 -22.62 -22.80
N GLY A 288 -1.10 -21.72 -22.19
CA GLY A 288 -1.56 -20.81 -21.15
C GLY A 288 -2.62 -19.83 -21.65
N LEU A 289 -2.46 -19.27 -22.85
CA LEU A 289 -3.44 -18.36 -23.46
C LEU A 289 -4.79 -19.03 -23.72
N THR A 290 -4.80 -20.30 -24.12
CA THR A 290 -6.05 -21.05 -24.34
C THR A 290 -6.81 -21.28 -23.02
N LYS A 291 -6.09 -21.54 -21.93
CA LYS A 291 -6.70 -21.76 -20.60
C LYS A 291 -7.27 -20.49 -19.96
N LYS A 292 -6.70 -19.34 -20.25
CA LYS A 292 -7.20 -18.04 -19.74
C LYS A 292 -8.54 -17.61 -20.38
N LYS A 293 -8.89 -18.18 -21.54
CA LYS A 293 -10.12 -17.85 -22.27
C LYS A 293 -11.32 -18.72 -21.88
N SER A 294 -11.11 -19.85 -21.24
CA SER A 294 -12.17 -20.72 -20.71
C SER A 294 -12.45 -20.41 -19.24
#